data_dd5e9293c0772b36989b19e33b7bfa32
#
_entry.id   dd5e9293c0772b36989b19e33b7bfa32
#
_cell.length_a   1.000
_cell.length_b   1.000
_cell.length_c   1.000
_cell.angle_alpha   90.00
_cell.angle_beta   90.00
_cell.angle_gamma   90.00
#
_symmetry.space_group_name_H-M   'P 1'
#
loop_
_entity.id
_entity.type
_entity.pdbx_description
1 polymer ?
#
loop_
_entity_poly.entity_id
_entity_poly.type
_entity_poly.pdbx_seq_one_letter_code
_entity_poly.pdbx_strand_id
1 'polypeptide(L)'
;MQGENLKIGTKRVWMHKAIRNPDFSAEAVLSNDPWLFVELWLKRQKKSEALAYWMQARRFSEAAKQMPVESAPLSLYYSFLNATKALLVVRSAHHSENHGVTGDRPQSAKASLANEIVEFKGGGVLPALCSYLGESTVSQKYTLKELLWNVPFVHRAFRHTFTSALELFIPIEQACYVSRSDTSEAWFQAEVAPRYADGRILRHLPSSFEHFESQGKTLVRRRKRFRWYQGRANRLKKEQAFFRLSNYHSSTRRLIVPITGNRDLWYLKKDVANNAPAERHGLTVVFAAMHRFSELSRYDPSGFGRHLCGSANWLISEFIEHASDQFIDQIASEITGFQFWRPRIRS
;
A
#
# COMPACT_ATOMS: atom_id res chain seq x y z
N MET A 1 22.69 -21.53 -5.31
CA MET A 1 21.73 -22.46 -5.96
C MET A 1 20.50 -21.67 -6.33
N GLN A 2 20.13 -21.66 -7.60
CA GLN A 2 18.95 -20.95 -8.13
C GLN A 2 17.68 -21.73 -7.80
N GLY A 3 16.61 -21.03 -7.36
CA GLY A 3 15.28 -21.59 -7.27
C GLY A 3 14.57 -21.50 -8.61
N GLU A 4 13.61 -22.40 -8.86
CA GLU A 4 12.71 -22.33 -10.00
C GLU A 4 11.49 -21.47 -9.67
N ASN A 5 10.86 -20.87 -10.69
CA ASN A 5 9.65 -20.11 -10.48
C ASN A 5 8.56 -20.95 -9.83
N LEU A 6 8.06 -20.52 -8.68
CA LEU A 6 6.92 -21.15 -8.04
C LEU A 6 5.69 -21.03 -8.95
N LYS A 7 4.98 -22.15 -9.14
CA LYS A 7 3.81 -22.23 -10.02
C LYS A 7 2.58 -22.74 -9.30
N ILE A 8 1.42 -22.23 -9.67
CA ILE A 8 0.10 -22.76 -9.32
C ILE A 8 -0.54 -23.21 -10.63
N GLY A 9 -0.63 -24.53 -10.82
CA GLY A 9 -0.91 -25.10 -12.14
C GLY A 9 0.24 -24.77 -13.11
N THR A 10 -0.08 -24.08 -14.21
CA THR A 10 0.90 -23.61 -15.19
C THR A 10 1.37 -22.17 -14.94
N LYS A 11 0.67 -21.42 -14.08
CA LYS A 11 0.92 -19.99 -13.85
C LYS A 11 2.06 -19.76 -12.84
N ARG A 12 2.98 -18.86 -13.19
CA ARG A 12 4.00 -18.35 -12.27
C ARG A 12 3.35 -17.48 -11.18
N VAL A 13 3.79 -17.63 -9.95
CA VAL A 13 3.29 -16.85 -8.81
C VAL A 13 4.12 -15.58 -8.66
N TRP A 14 3.48 -14.46 -8.95
CA TRP A 14 4.04 -13.13 -8.80
C TRP A 14 3.67 -12.51 -7.45
N MET A 15 4.41 -11.46 -7.05
CA MET A 15 3.96 -10.60 -5.97
C MET A 15 2.58 -10.04 -6.30
N HIS A 16 1.71 -9.98 -5.29
CA HIS A 16 0.31 -9.60 -5.47
C HIS A 16 -0.02 -8.28 -4.74
N LYS A 17 -0.91 -7.44 -5.30
CA LYS A 17 -1.31 -6.18 -4.67
C LYS A 17 -2.07 -6.40 -3.37
N ALA A 18 -3.07 -7.27 -3.33
CA ALA A 18 -3.77 -7.58 -2.09
C ALA A 18 -2.79 -8.14 -1.05
N ILE A 19 -2.85 -7.61 0.17
CA ILE A 19 -1.92 -7.94 1.26
C ILE A 19 -2.39 -9.18 2.01
N ARG A 20 -3.68 -9.25 2.35
CA ARG A 20 -4.22 -10.27 3.25
C ARG A 20 -4.85 -11.46 2.54
N ASN A 21 -5.57 -11.21 1.46
CA ASN A 21 -6.35 -12.26 0.79
C ASN A 21 -6.11 -12.25 -0.73
N PRO A 22 -4.86 -12.43 -1.21
CA PRO A 22 -4.58 -12.51 -2.62
C PRO A 22 -5.13 -13.81 -3.23
N ASP A 23 -5.77 -13.73 -4.37
CA ASP A 23 -6.04 -14.88 -5.22
C ASP A 23 -4.90 -15.06 -6.22
N PHE A 24 -3.88 -15.83 -5.84
CA PHE A 24 -2.72 -16.09 -6.69
C PHE A 24 -3.04 -16.93 -7.93
N SER A 25 -4.23 -17.52 -8.01
CA SER A 25 -4.68 -18.31 -9.17
C SER A 25 -5.42 -17.46 -10.19
N ALA A 26 -5.98 -16.33 -9.75
CA ALA A 26 -6.73 -15.44 -10.61
C ALA A 26 -5.85 -14.72 -11.66
N GLU A 27 -6.47 -14.35 -12.75
CA GLU A 27 -5.88 -13.43 -13.71
C GLU A 27 -6.08 -11.98 -13.27
N ALA A 28 -5.12 -11.12 -13.67
CA ALA A 28 -5.30 -9.71 -13.43
C ALA A 28 -6.47 -9.17 -14.24
N VAL A 29 -7.25 -8.30 -13.63
CA VAL A 29 -8.37 -7.63 -14.28
C VAL A 29 -7.85 -6.42 -15.04
N LEU A 30 -8.02 -6.40 -16.35
CA LEU A 30 -7.76 -5.22 -17.16
C LEU A 30 -8.96 -4.28 -17.07
N SER A 31 -8.83 -3.19 -16.34
CA SER A 31 -9.91 -2.22 -16.15
C SER A 31 -9.36 -0.83 -15.88
N ASN A 32 -9.96 0.16 -16.56
CA ASN A 32 -9.74 1.58 -16.24
C ASN A 32 -10.56 2.03 -15.02
N ASP A 33 -11.59 1.25 -14.66
CA ASP A 33 -12.52 1.57 -13.59
C ASP A 33 -12.67 0.40 -12.60
N PRO A 34 -11.82 0.33 -11.56
CA PRO A 34 -11.95 -0.69 -10.53
C PRO A 34 -13.26 -0.54 -9.73
N TRP A 35 -13.87 0.65 -9.70
CA TRP A 35 -15.13 0.90 -9.01
C TRP A 35 -16.25 0.03 -9.53
N LEU A 36 -16.40 0.00 -10.86
CA LEU A 36 -17.46 -0.76 -11.51
C LEU A 36 -17.26 -2.27 -11.32
N PHE A 37 -16.01 -2.74 -11.44
CA PHE A 37 -15.71 -4.16 -11.22
C PHE A 37 -16.08 -4.61 -9.80
N VAL A 38 -15.64 -3.85 -8.77
CA VAL A 38 -15.93 -4.17 -7.37
C VAL A 38 -17.44 -4.09 -7.09
N GLU A 39 -18.14 -3.12 -7.66
CA GLU A 39 -19.61 -3.03 -7.55
C GLU A 39 -20.28 -4.30 -8.05
N LEU A 40 -19.91 -4.78 -9.24
CA LEU A 40 -20.46 -6.02 -9.82
C LEU A 40 -20.07 -7.25 -8.98
N TRP A 41 -18.85 -7.28 -8.47
CA TRP A 41 -18.38 -8.35 -7.61
C TRP A 41 -19.20 -8.39 -6.30
N LEU A 42 -19.40 -7.25 -5.63
CA LEU A 42 -20.19 -7.15 -4.40
C LEU A 42 -21.66 -7.57 -4.61
N LYS A 43 -22.27 -7.18 -5.75
CA LYS A 43 -23.62 -7.63 -6.14
C LYS A 43 -23.69 -9.15 -6.28
N ARG A 44 -22.72 -9.76 -6.97
CA ARG A 44 -22.63 -11.22 -7.13
C ARG A 44 -22.44 -11.95 -5.81
N GLN A 45 -21.65 -11.36 -4.88
CA GLN A 45 -21.42 -11.91 -3.55
C GLN A 45 -22.55 -11.60 -2.55
N LYS A 46 -23.62 -10.90 -2.98
CA LYS A 46 -24.76 -10.49 -2.14
C LYS A 46 -24.36 -9.70 -0.89
N LYS A 47 -23.33 -8.84 -1.00
CA LYS A 47 -22.80 -8.00 0.07
C LYS A 47 -23.42 -6.59 0.00
N SER A 48 -24.70 -6.46 0.31
CA SER A 48 -25.48 -5.21 0.12
C SER A 48 -24.97 -4.04 0.95
N GLU A 49 -24.59 -4.26 2.21
CA GLU A 49 -24.06 -3.22 3.08
C GLU A 49 -22.69 -2.70 2.55
N ALA A 50 -21.77 -3.59 2.22
CA ALA A 50 -20.49 -3.21 1.63
C ALA A 50 -20.68 -2.48 0.29
N LEU A 51 -21.67 -2.89 -0.52
CA LEU A 51 -22.03 -2.23 -1.76
C LEU A 51 -22.47 -0.78 -1.52
N ALA A 52 -23.30 -0.53 -0.49
CA ALA A 52 -23.74 0.81 -0.16
C ALA A 52 -22.54 1.73 0.18
N TYR A 53 -21.63 1.28 1.04
CA TYR A 53 -20.39 2.02 1.35
C TYR A 53 -19.50 2.23 0.11
N TRP A 54 -19.37 1.21 -0.74
CA TRP A 54 -18.55 1.30 -1.96
C TRP A 54 -19.09 2.33 -2.94
N MET A 55 -20.41 2.33 -3.18
CA MET A 55 -21.07 3.32 -4.03
C MET A 55 -20.95 4.74 -3.48
N GLN A 56 -21.06 4.90 -2.16
CA GLN A 56 -20.85 6.21 -1.52
C GLN A 56 -19.41 6.67 -1.64
N ALA A 57 -18.42 5.78 -1.45
CA ALA A 57 -17.00 6.08 -1.65
C ALA A 57 -16.72 6.58 -3.07
N ARG A 58 -17.31 5.92 -4.09
CA ARG A 58 -17.20 6.33 -5.49
C ARG A 58 -17.72 7.75 -5.71
N ARG A 59 -18.91 8.07 -5.21
CA ARG A 59 -19.53 9.41 -5.36
C ARG A 59 -18.63 10.51 -4.76
N PHE A 60 -18.04 10.28 -3.58
CA PHE A 60 -17.10 11.21 -2.99
C PHE A 60 -15.82 11.35 -3.82
N SER A 61 -15.29 10.26 -4.37
CA SER A 61 -14.13 10.31 -5.26
C SER A 61 -14.42 11.09 -6.54
N GLU A 62 -15.58 10.88 -7.15
CA GLU A 62 -16.01 11.60 -8.36
C GLU A 62 -16.22 13.10 -8.08
N ALA A 63 -16.81 13.45 -6.94
CA ALA A 63 -16.96 14.84 -6.52
C ALA A 63 -15.60 15.53 -6.32
N ALA A 64 -14.66 14.84 -5.68
CA ALA A 64 -13.32 15.39 -5.44
C ALA A 64 -12.55 15.76 -6.71
N LYS A 65 -12.76 15.03 -7.81
CA LYS A 65 -12.11 15.31 -9.11
C LYS A 65 -12.48 16.67 -9.71
N GLN A 66 -13.61 17.25 -9.29
CA GLN A 66 -14.07 18.56 -9.74
C GLN A 66 -13.66 19.70 -8.79
N MET A 67 -12.98 19.36 -7.68
CA MET A 67 -12.62 20.34 -6.66
C MET A 67 -11.17 20.79 -6.82
N PRO A 68 -10.86 22.05 -6.49
CA PRO A 68 -9.47 22.50 -6.38
C PRO A 68 -8.76 21.79 -5.22
N VAL A 69 -7.43 21.77 -5.27
CA VAL A 69 -6.56 21.05 -4.32
C VAL A 69 -6.84 21.42 -2.85
N GLU A 70 -7.24 22.68 -2.61
CA GLU A 70 -7.59 23.19 -1.28
C GLU A 70 -8.83 22.54 -0.68
N SER A 71 -9.78 22.12 -1.51
CA SER A 71 -11.09 21.60 -1.08
C SER A 71 -11.25 20.10 -1.27
N ALA A 72 -10.50 19.49 -2.19
CA ALA A 72 -10.59 18.08 -2.53
C ALA A 72 -10.33 17.12 -1.33
N PRO A 73 -9.44 17.43 -0.36
CA PRO A 73 -9.09 16.49 0.70
C PRO A 73 -10.27 16.02 1.55
N LEU A 74 -11.27 16.87 1.77
CA LEU A 74 -12.45 16.48 2.54
C LEU A 74 -13.24 15.37 1.83
N SER A 75 -13.54 15.53 0.56
CA SER A 75 -14.25 14.54 -0.24
C SER A 75 -13.42 13.26 -0.43
N LEU A 76 -12.11 13.38 -0.67
CA LEU A 76 -11.21 12.23 -0.77
C LEU A 76 -11.15 11.43 0.53
N TYR A 77 -11.09 12.11 1.67
CA TYR A 77 -11.10 11.43 2.96
C TYR A 77 -12.39 10.63 3.18
N TYR A 78 -13.57 11.19 2.87
CA TYR A 78 -14.83 10.44 2.96
C TYR A 78 -14.91 9.30 1.95
N SER A 79 -14.30 9.45 0.78
CA SER A 79 -14.13 8.33 -0.16
C SER A 79 -13.33 7.20 0.48
N PHE A 80 -12.17 7.49 1.08
CA PHE A 80 -11.31 6.48 1.72
C PHE A 80 -11.99 5.83 2.93
N LEU A 81 -12.67 6.62 3.75
CA LEU A 81 -13.41 6.13 4.91
C LEU A 81 -14.48 5.09 4.49
N ASN A 82 -15.29 5.43 3.49
CA ASN A 82 -16.35 4.53 3.02
C ASN A 82 -15.78 3.30 2.28
N ALA A 83 -14.74 3.46 1.46
CA ALA A 83 -14.07 2.33 0.82
C ALA A 83 -13.46 1.37 1.86
N THR A 84 -12.88 1.91 2.94
CA THR A 84 -12.38 1.11 4.07
C THR A 84 -13.51 0.39 4.79
N LYS A 85 -14.63 1.05 5.09
CA LYS A 85 -15.81 0.41 5.67
C LYS A 85 -16.33 -0.73 4.79
N ALA A 86 -16.40 -0.53 3.46
CA ALA A 86 -16.77 -1.60 2.52
C ALA A 86 -15.85 -2.81 2.65
N LEU A 87 -14.53 -2.61 2.70
CA LEU A 87 -13.55 -3.68 2.93
C LEU A 87 -13.79 -4.40 4.25
N LEU A 88 -13.92 -3.66 5.36
CA LEU A 88 -14.10 -4.23 6.70
C LEU A 88 -15.39 -5.07 6.79
N VAL A 89 -16.49 -4.59 6.22
CA VAL A 89 -17.75 -5.34 6.13
C VAL A 89 -17.59 -6.63 5.31
N VAL A 90 -16.94 -6.56 4.15
CA VAL A 90 -16.67 -7.76 3.31
C VAL A 90 -15.88 -8.81 4.10
N ARG A 91 -14.91 -8.36 4.90
CA ARG A 91 -14.01 -9.22 5.69
C ARG A 91 -14.53 -9.55 7.08
N SER A 92 -15.75 -9.13 7.42
CA SER A 92 -16.37 -9.33 8.74
C SER A 92 -15.46 -8.82 9.87
N ALA A 93 -14.71 -7.75 9.61
CA ALA A 93 -13.85 -7.10 10.59
C ALA A 93 -14.66 -6.05 11.35
N HIS A 94 -14.76 -6.21 12.67
CA HIS A 94 -15.50 -5.29 13.53
C HIS A 94 -14.82 -3.90 13.53
N HIS A 95 -15.61 -2.85 13.42
CA HIS A 95 -15.17 -1.46 13.55
C HIS A 95 -16.27 -0.62 14.22
N SER A 96 -15.86 0.40 14.95
CA SER A 96 -16.79 1.43 15.44
C SER A 96 -16.95 2.54 14.39
N GLU A 97 -17.98 3.37 14.55
CA GLU A 97 -18.28 4.47 13.62
C GLU A 97 -17.25 5.61 13.64
N ASN A 98 -16.43 5.68 14.70
CA ASN A 98 -15.41 6.70 14.84
C ASN A 98 -14.32 6.56 13.76
N HIS A 99 -13.71 7.66 13.38
CA HIS A 99 -12.65 7.69 12.36
C HIS A 99 -11.37 6.95 12.81
N GLY A 100 -11.04 7.05 14.11
CA GLY A 100 -9.86 6.39 14.69
C GLY A 100 -8.54 7.11 14.39
N VAL A 101 -8.62 8.35 13.96
CA VAL A 101 -7.49 9.23 13.68
C VAL A 101 -7.87 10.67 14.02
N THR A 102 -6.91 11.45 14.48
CA THR A 102 -7.07 12.89 14.72
C THR A 102 -5.79 13.61 14.37
N GLY A 103 -5.91 14.87 13.98
CA GLY A 103 -4.78 15.73 13.71
C GLY A 103 -4.70 16.89 14.70
N ASP A 104 -3.49 17.40 14.89
CA ASP A 104 -3.22 18.56 15.72
C ASP A 104 -2.01 19.33 15.19
N ARG A 105 -1.90 20.59 15.58
CA ARG A 105 -0.69 21.40 15.42
C ARG A 105 -0.51 22.23 16.70
N PRO A 106 0.69 22.23 17.33
CA PRO A 106 0.95 23.08 18.49
C PRO A 106 0.61 24.55 18.20
N GLN A 107 -0.07 25.23 19.11
CA GLN A 107 -0.63 26.57 18.90
C GLN A 107 0.40 27.63 18.43
N SER A 108 1.64 27.54 18.88
CA SER A 108 2.73 28.44 18.49
C SER A 108 3.54 27.99 17.28
N ALA A 109 3.24 26.81 16.72
CA ALA A 109 4.03 26.21 15.67
C ALA A 109 3.66 26.78 14.28
N LYS A 110 4.69 27.09 13.47
CA LYS A 110 4.49 27.48 12.08
C LYS A 110 3.83 26.36 11.28
N ALA A 111 3.03 26.71 10.28
CA ALA A 111 2.50 25.76 9.32
C ALA A 111 3.66 25.11 8.55
N SER A 112 3.96 23.87 8.89
CA SER A 112 4.95 23.03 8.22
C SER A 112 4.56 21.56 8.39
N LEU A 113 4.87 20.71 7.42
CA LEU A 113 4.53 19.27 7.48
C LEU A 113 5.15 18.54 8.68
N ALA A 114 6.24 19.07 9.24
CA ALA A 114 6.87 18.56 10.45
C ALA A 114 6.11 18.89 11.74
N ASN A 115 5.26 19.91 11.72
CA ASN A 115 4.48 20.36 12.86
C ASN A 115 3.01 19.86 12.81
N GLU A 116 2.59 19.29 11.71
CA GLU A 116 1.27 18.68 11.56
C GLU A 116 1.31 17.27 12.17
N ILE A 117 0.77 17.13 13.36
CA ILE A 117 0.72 15.85 14.07
C ILE A 117 -0.52 15.07 13.62
N VAL A 118 -0.35 13.78 13.43
CA VAL A 118 -1.40 12.81 13.12
C VAL A 118 -1.35 11.71 14.17
N GLU A 119 -2.41 11.58 14.94
CA GLU A 119 -2.50 10.56 15.98
C GLU A 119 -3.42 9.42 15.52
N PHE A 120 -2.87 8.22 15.45
CA PHE A 120 -3.60 6.98 15.31
C PHE A 120 -4.21 6.62 16.66
N LYS A 121 -5.52 6.50 16.76
CA LYS A 121 -6.23 6.12 17.99
C LYS A 121 -6.31 4.59 18.14
N GLY A 122 -6.71 4.15 19.34
CA GLY A 122 -6.90 2.71 19.61
C GLY A 122 -8.21 2.12 19.12
N GLY A 123 -9.22 2.95 18.76
CA GLY A 123 -10.54 2.51 18.29
C GLY A 123 -11.04 3.33 17.10
N GLY A 124 -11.83 2.71 16.23
CA GLY A 124 -12.39 3.35 15.03
C GLY A 124 -12.07 2.60 13.73
N VAL A 125 -12.38 3.24 12.59
CA VAL A 125 -12.19 2.65 11.26
C VAL A 125 -10.71 2.46 10.92
N LEU A 126 -9.84 3.45 11.19
CA LEU A 126 -8.41 3.30 10.92
C LEU A 126 -7.75 2.21 11.77
N PRO A 127 -7.96 2.10 13.09
CA PRO A 127 -7.46 0.97 13.87
C PRO A 127 -8.00 -0.39 13.42
N ALA A 128 -9.25 -0.46 12.97
CA ALA A 128 -9.79 -1.69 12.39
C ALA A 128 -9.07 -2.08 11.08
N LEU A 129 -8.73 -1.10 10.23
CA LEU A 129 -7.88 -1.32 9.06
C LEU A 129 -6.47 -1.78 9.46
N CYS A 130 -5.86 -1.14 10.48
CA CYS A 130 -4.57 -1.56 11.02
C CYS A 130 -4.62 -3.02 11.50
N SER A 131 -5.62 -3.39 12.28
CA SER A 131 -5.83 -4.76 12.77
C SER A 131 -6.00 -5.75 11.60
N TYR A 132 -6.84 -5.41 10.62
CA TYR A 132 -7.00 -6.23 9.40
C TYR A 132 -5.67 -6.46 8.68
N LEU A 133 -4.84 -5.44 8.55
CA LEU A 133 -3.53 -5.53 7.92
C LEU A 133 -2.44 -6.16 8.81
N GLY A 134 -2.74 -6.45 10.08
CA GLY A 134 -1.80 -7.02 11.04
C GLY A 134 -0.78 -6.00 11.57
N GLU A 135 -1.17 -4.73 11.63
CA GLU A 135 -0.41 -3.65 12.26
C GLU A 135 -0.81 -3.47 13.73
N SER A 136 0.05 -2.78 14.49
CA SER A 136 -0.27 -2.37 15.86
C SER A 136 -1.44 -1.38 15.88
N THR A 137 -2.37 -1.59 16.80
CA THR A 137 -3.50 -0.69 17.11
C THR A 137 -3.24 0.20 18.31
N VAL A 138 -2.05 0.13 18.91
CA VAL A 138 -1.63 1.03 19.97
C VAL A 138 -1.58 2.46 19.44
N SER A 139 -2.11 3.41 20.23
CA SER A 139 -2.08 4.82 19.84
C SER A 139 -0.65 5.30 19.59
N GLN A 140 -0.45 5.93 18.44
CA GLN A 140 0.85 6.47 18.03
C GLN A 140 0.68 7.80 17.32
N LYS A 141 1.65 8.69 17.50
CA LYS A 141 1.71 9.99 16.84
C LYS A 141 2.83 10.01 15.80
N TYR A 142 2.51 10.56 14.64
CA TYR A 142 3.45 10.81 13.56
C TYR A 142 3.29 12.25 13.08
N THR A 143 4.33 12.81 12.50
CA THR A 143 4.18 14.04 11.73
C THR A 143 3.69 13.72 10.31
N LEU A 144 2.98 14.66 9.70
CA LEU A 144 2.56 14.53 8.30
C LEU A 144 3.78 14.36 7.36
N LYS A 145 4.92 14.99 7.71
CA LYS A 145 6.20 14.78 7.02
C LYS A 145 6.65 13.33 7.05
N GLU A 146 6.63 12.68 8.22
CA GLU A 146 7.01 11.26 8.37
C GLU A 146 6.07 10.35 7.60
N LEU A 147 4.76 10.61 7.64
CA LEU A 147 3.79 9.83 6.87
C LEU A 147 4.07 9.94 5.37
N LEU A 148 4.22 11.14 4.83
CA LEU A 148 4.47 11.36 3.39
C LEU A 148 5.81 10.77 2.93
N TRP A 149 6.84 10.71 3.79
CA TRP A 149 8.09 10.03 3.48
C TRP A 149 7.90 8.54 3.19
N ASN A 150 6.88 7.92 3.79
CA ASN A 150 6.55 6.50 3.64
C ASN A 150 5.57 6.20 2.50
N VAL A 151 5.24 7.20 1.69
CA VAL A 151 4.33 7.08 0.54
C VAL A 151 5.13 6.98 -0.77
N PRO A 152 5.14 5.83 -1.47
CA PRO A 152 6.04 5.59 -2.59
C PRO A 152 5.72 6.47 -3.81
N PHE A 153 4.46 6.75 -4.11
CA PHE A 153 4.06 7.49 -5.32
C PHE A 153 4.40 8.99 -5.26
N VAL A 154 4.62 9.57 -4.07
CA VAL A 154 5.08 10.97 -3.92
C VAL A 154 6.56 11.07 -3.54
N HIS A 155 7.27 9.95 -3.53
CA HIS A 155 8.64 9.92 -3.00
C HIS A 155 9.61 10.86 -3.75
N ARG A 156 9.45 11.03 -5.06
CA ARG A 156 10.24 11.98 -5.83
C ARG A 156 9.97 13.43 -5.39
N ALA A 157 8.72 13.84 -5.31
CA ALA A 157 8.34 15.17 -4.81
C ALA A 157 8.82 15.39 -3.38
N PHE A 158 8.73 14.35 -2.51
CA PHE A 158 9.24 14.40 -1.15
C PHE A 158 10.75 14.69 -1.12
N ARG A 159 11.54 13.98 -1.93
CA ARG A 159 12.99 14.17 -2.02
C ARG A 159 13.39 15.56 -2.55
N HIS A 160 12.62 16.12 -3.47
CA HIS A 160 12.83 17.50 -3.94
C HIS A 160 12.45 18.53 -2.88
N THR A 161 11.42 18.29 -2.10
CA THR A 161 10.99 19.17 -1.00
C THR A 161 11.96 19.10 0.19
N PHE A 162 12.45 17.91 0.52
CA PHE A 162 13.35 17.64 1.65
C PHE A 162 14.65 17.00 1.16
N THR A 163 15.55 17.82 0.65
CA THR A 163 16.80 17.37 -0.01
C THR A 163 17.74 16.57 0.88
N SER A 164 17.71 16.80 2.21
CA SER A 164 18.48 16.04 3.19
C SER A 164 17.87 14.67 3.55
N ALA A 165 16.61 14.41 3.17
CA ALA A 165 15.98 13.13 3.48
C ALA A 165 16.61 11.99 2.67
N LEU A 166 16.74 10.82 3.26
CA LEU A 166 17.28 9.64 2.58
C LEU A 166 16.26 9.06 1.57
N GLU A 167 16.78 8.50 0.49
CA GLU A 167 16.02 7.67 -0.44
C GLU A 167 15.52 6.42 0.26
N LEU A 168 14.20 6.29 0.45
CA LEU A 168 13.60 5.18 1.21
C LEU A 168 13.33 3.95 0.35
N PHE A 169 13.13 4.11 -0.96
CA PHE A 169 12.61 3.06 -1.81
C PHE A 169 13.64 2.59 -2.85
N ILE A 170 13.80 1.29 -2.97
CA ILE A 170 14.62 0.64 -4.00
C ILE A 170 13.66 0.05 -5.04
N PRO A 171 13.69 0.48 -6.30
CA PRO A 171 12.92 -0.15 -7.36
C PRO A 171 13.36 -1.59 -7.59
N ILE A 172 12.40 -2.49 -7.66
CA ILE A 172 12.62 -3.90 -7.94
C ILE A 172 11.76 -4.37 -9.10
N GLU A 173 12.28 -5.30 -9.85
CA GLU A 173 11.64 -5.89 -11.02
C GLU A 173 11.47 -7.40 -10.81
N GLN A 174 10.63 -8.03 -11.62
CA GLN A 174 10.41 -9.49 -11.56
C GLN A 174 10.08 -10.01 -10.14
N ALA A 175 9.35 -9.23 -9.35
CA ALA A 175 8.95 -9.56 -7.99
C ALA A 175 8.06 -10.81 -7.96
N CYS A 176 8.60 -11.95 -7.53
CA CYS A 176 7.94 -13.26 -7.63
C CYS A 176 8.30 -14.18 -6.47
N TYR A 177 7.69 -15.35 -6.48
CA TYR A 177 8.06 -16.46 -5.61
C TYR A 177 8.83 -17.51 -6.40
N VAL A 178 9.85 -18.07 -5.76
CA VAL A 178 10.65 -19.16 -6.28
C VAL A 178 10.66 -20.31 -5.28
N SER A 179 10.87 -21.52 -5.76
CA SER A 179 10.90 -22.73 -4.94
C SER A 179 12.04 -23.66 -5.37
N ARG A 180 12.43 -24.54 -4.47
CA ARG A 180 13.35 -25.64 -4.73
C ARG A 180 12.61 -26.98 -4.60
N SER A 181 12.75 -27.82 -5.61
CA SER A 181 12.11 -29.13 -5.63
C SER A 181 12.74 -30.11 -4.63
N ASP A 182 14.07 -29.99 -4.43
CA ASP A 182 14.85 -30.87 -3.55
C ASP A 182 14.56 -30.66 -2.06
N THR A 183 14.26 -29.43 -1.63
CA THR A 183 14.02 -29.08 -0.22
C THR A 183 12.58 -28.73 0.11
N SER A 184 11.70 -28.63 -0.90
CA SER A 184 10.34 -28.09 -0.74
C SER A 184 10.29 -26.70 -0.10
N GLU A 185 11.37 -25.93 -0.21
CA GLU A 185 11.44 -24.56 0.28
C GLU A 185 11.02 -23.56 -0.80
N ALA A 186 10.37 -22.49 -0.38
CA ALA A 186 10.03 -21.38 -1.25
C ALA A 186 10.31 -20.04 -0.57
N TRP A 187 10.57 -18.99 -1.38
CA TRP A 187 10.84 -17.64 -0.90
C TRP A 187 10.51 -16.58 -1.93
N PHE A 188 10.44 -15.34 -1.49
CA PHE A 188 10.34 -14.17 -2.37
C PHE A 188 11.69 -13.84 -2.99
N GLN A 189 11.68 -13.47 -4.26
CA GLN A 189 12.84 -12.98 -5.02
C GLN A 189 12.45 -11.88 -5.99
N ALA A 190 13.35 -10.93 -6.22
CA ALA A 190 13.19 -9.87 -7.21
C ALA A 190 14.55 -9.44 -7.77
N GLU A 191 14.56 -8.78 -8.93
CA GLU A 191 15.73 -8.11 -9.51
C GLU A 191 15.78 -6.67 -8.98
N VAL A 192 16.95 -6.18 -8.60
CA VAL A 192 17.18 -4.77 -8.31
C VAL A 192 17.42 -4.03 -9.62
N ALA A 193 16.75 -2.89 -9.83
CA ALA A 193 17.01 -2.08 -11.00
C ALA A 193 18.49 -1.67 -11.06
N PRO A 194 19.19 -1.81 -12.20
CA PRO A 194 20.66 -1.75 -12.29
C PRO A 194 21.30 -0.51 -11.65
N ARG A 195 20.69 0.66 -11.83
CA ARG A 195 21.18 1.91 -11.22
C ARG A 195 21.09 1.97 -9.69
N TYR A 196 20.39 1.02 -9.07
CA TYR A 196 20.24 0.89 -7.61
C TYR A 196 21.00 -0.31 -7.04
N ALA A 197 21.72 -1.03 -7.86
CA ALA A 197 22.55 -2.19 -7.48
C ALA A 197 23.92 -1.78 -6.87
N ASP A 198 24.06 -0.54 -6.41
CA ASP A 198 25.26 -0.03 -5.73
C ASP A 198 25.30 -0.54 -4.28
N GLY A 199 26.48 -0.96 -3.82
CA GLY A 199 26.71 -1.40 -2.45
C GLY A 199 26.35 -0.37 -1.37
N ARG A 200 26.40 0.95 -1.68
CA ARG A 200 25.94 2.02 -0.79
C ARG A 200 24.44 1.97 -0.57
N ILE A 201 23.68 1.54 -1.57
CA ILE A 201 22.22 1.40 -1.50
C ILE A 201 21.86 0.08 -0.83
N LEU A 202 22.52 -1.00 -1.24
CA LEU A 202 22.24 -2.37 -0.79
C LEU A 202 22.57 -2.60 0.70
N ARG A 203 23.51 -1.83 1.29
CA ARG A 203 23.78 -1.90 2.74
C ARG A 203 22.58 -1.50 3.62
N HIS A 204 21.60 -0.77 3.07
CA HIS A 204 20.37 -0.38 3.75
C HIS A 204 19.20 -1.35 3.50
N LEU A 205 19.48 -2.53 2.95
CA LEU A 205 18.47 -3.58 2.87
C LEU A 205 18.03 -3.98 4.28
N PRO A 206 16.72 -4.19 4.51
CA PRO A 206 16.26 -4.74 5.78
C PRO A 206 16.97 -6.06 6.09
N SER A 207 17.29 -6.30 7.35
CA SER A 207 17.98 -7.52 7.81
C SER A 207 17.30 -8.83 7.40
N SER A 208 15.99 -8.78 7.14
CA SER A 208 15.19 -9.90 6.64
C SER A 208 15.41 -10.21 5.16
N PHE A 209 16.22 -9.40 4.45
CA PHE A 209 16.60 -9.60 3.04
C PHE A 209 18.10 -9.81 2.91
N GLU A 210 18.49 -10.40 1.81
CA GLU A 210 19.87 -10.53 1.35
C GLU A 210 19.92 -10.30 -0.16
N HIS A 211 21.07 -9.89 -0.67
CA HIS A 211 21.31 -9.74 -2.10
C HIS A 211 22.42 -10.68 -2.57
N PHE A 212 22.43 -11.00 -3.85
CA PHE A 212 23.44 -11.82 -4.49
C PHE A 212 23.43 -11.56 -6.00
N GLU A 213 24.56 -11.83 -6.62
CA GLU A 213 24.70 -11.72 -8.07
C GLU A 213 24.36 -13.05 -8.75
N SER A 214 23.59 -12.98 -9.85
CA SER A 214 23.28 -14.12 -10.69
C SER A 214 23.04 -13.70 -12.13
N GLN A 215 23.74 -14.32 -13.07
CA GLN A 215 23.63 -14.05 -14.51
C GLN A 215 23.77 -12.55 -14.85
N GLY A 216 24.70 -11.86 -14.20
CA GLY A 216 24.94 -10.43 -14.42
C GLY A 216 23.84 -9.51 -13.88
N LYS A 217 22.95 -10.02 -13.02
CA LYS A 217 21.89 -9.27 -12.37
C LYS A 217 22.04 -9.33 -10.86
N THR A 218 21.76 -8.21 -10.21
CA THR A 218 21.66 -8.16 -8.74
C THR A 218 20.27 -8.57 -8.31
N LEU A 219 20.18 -9.66 -7.58
CA LEU A 219 18.94 -10.20 -7.04
C LEU A 219 18.85 -9.92 -5.54
N VAL A 220 17.64 -9.63 -5.08
CA VAL A 220 17.27 -9.60 -3.66
C VAL A 220 16.32 -10.75 -3.35
N ARG A 221 16.49 -11.37 -2.20
CA ARG A 221 15.59 -12.40 -1.71
C ARG A 221 15.36 -12.26 -0.23
N ARG A 222 14.19 -12.71 0.22
CA ARG A 222 13.89 -12.76 1.65
C ARG A 222 14.59 -13.95 2.30
N ARG A 223 15.28 -13.75 3.43
CA ARG A 223 15.99 -14.81 4.18
C ARG A 223 15.05 -15.88 4.71
N LYS A 224 13.87 -15.46 5.23
CA LYS A 224 12.82 -16.39 5.68
C LYS A 224 12.31 -17.22 4.51
N ARG A 225 12.12 -18.52 4.73
CA ARG A 225 11.56 -19.49 3.79
C ARG A 225 10.21 -19.97 4.30
N PHE A 226 9.42 -20.57 3.39
CA PHE A 226 8.21 -21.31 3.74
C PHE A 226 8.18 -22.62 2.97
N ARG A 227 7.46 -23.62 3.49
CA ARG A 227 7.30 -24.92 2.82
C ARG A 227 6.26 -24.84 1.73
N TRP A 228 6.65 -25.23 0.53
CA TRP A 228 5.80 -25.36 -0.64
C TRP A 228 5.89 -26.78 -1.18
N TYR A 229 4.75 -27.42 -1.44
CA TYR A 229 4.74 -28.77 -2.00
C TYR A 229 4.53 -28.68 -3.52
N GLN A 230 5.44 -29.30 -4.27
CA GLN A 230 5.30 -29.52 -5.70
C GLN A 230 4.82 -30.94 -5.97
N GLY A 231 4.02 -31.15 -7.03
CA GLY A 231 3.56 -32.46 -7.46
C GLY A 231 2.20 -32.89 -6.90
N ARG A 232 1.97 -34.21 -6.87
CA ARG A 232 0.70 -34.84 -6.45
C ARG A 232 0.52 -34.77 -4.92
N ALA A 233 0.27 -33.60 -4.38
CA ALA A 233 -0.11 -33.46 -2.98
C ALA A 233 -1.62 -33.70 -2.80
N ASN A 234 -2.02 -34.29 -1.67
CA ASN A 234 -3.43 -34.35 -1.32
C ASN A 234 -4.00 -32.96 -1.02
N ARG A 235 -5.34 -32.84 -0.98
CA ARG A 235 -6.04 -31.55 -0.80
C ARG A 235 -5.56 -30.79 0.44
N LEU A 236 -5.42 -31.46 1.58
CA LEU A 236 -4.99 -30.84 2.85
C LEU A 236 -3.58 -30.24 2.75
N LYS A 237 -2.62 -30.92 2.11
CA LYS A 237 -1.26 -30.39 1.91
C LYS A 237 -1.25 -29.17 0.99
N LYS A 238 -2.12 -29.15 -0.02
CA LYS A 238 -2.28 -27.98 -0.91
C LYS A 238 -2.85 -26.78 -0.14
N GLU A 239 -3.93 -26.95 0.61
CA GLU A 239 -4.53 -25.91 1.45
C GLU A 239 -3.52 -25.32 2.45
N GLN A 240 -2.75 -26.16 3.11
CA GLN A 240 -1.67 -25.73 4.01
C GLN A 240 -0.56 -24.96 3.29
N ALA A 241 -0.20 -25.36 2.07
CA ALA A 241 0.80 -24.65 1.28
C ALA A 241 0.31 -23.25 0.88
N PHE A 242 -0.95 -23.12 0.45
CA PHE A 242 -1.57 -21.82 0.16
C PHE A 242 -1.66 -20.93 1.39
N PHE A 243 -2.04 -21.46 2.54
CA PHE A 243 -2.07 -20.73 3.80
C PHE A 243 -0.69 -20.18 4.18
N ARG A 244 0.37 -20.99 4.03
CA ARG A 244 1.76 -20.56 4.28
C ARG A 244 2.20 -19.49 3.30
N LEU A 245 1.88 -19.63 2.00
CA LEU A 245 2.16 -18.62 0.99
C LEU A 245 1.47 -17.29 1.32
N SER A 246 0.18 -17.31 1.69
CA SER A 246 -0.58 -16.10 2.03
C SER A 246 -0.01 -15.39 3.26
N ASN A 247 0.34 -16.12 4.31
CA ASN A 247 0.97 -15.56 5.50
C ASN A 247 2.37 -14.99 5.22
N TYR A 248 3.15 -15.71 4.43
CA TYR A 248 4.47 -15.27 4.00
C TYR A 248 4.37 -14.02 3.13
N HIS A 249 3.44 -14.01 2.18
CA HIS A 249 3.14 -12.87 1.33
C HIS A 249 2.75 -11.64 2.16
N SER A 250 1.76 -11.76 3.03
CA SER A 250 1.30 -10.66 3.89
C SER A 250 2.44 -10.03 4.69
N SER A 251 3.32 -10.88 5.27
CA SER A 251 4.50 -10.37 6.00
C SER A 251 5.57 -9.76 5.09
N THR A 252 5.66 -10.16 3.83
CA THR A 252 6.60 -9.58 2.84
C THR A 252 6.09 -8.22 2.35
N ARG A 253 4.78 -8.06 2.20
CA ARG A 253 4.12 -6.84 1.73
C ARG A 253 4.29 -5.63 2.67
N ARG A 254 4.75 -5.82 3.91
CA ARG A 254 5.15 -4.70 4.80
C ARG A 254 6.33 -3.91 4.27
N LEU A 255 7.27 -4.60 3.60
CA LEU A 255 8.50 -4.01 3.07
C LEU A 255 8.48 -3.85 1.55
N ILE A 256 7.59 -4.56 0.85
CA ILE A 256 7.43 -4.47 -0.59
C ILE A 256 6.12 -3.73 -0.88
N VAL A 257 6.23 -2.57 -1.49
CA VAL A 257 5.10 -1.68 -1.76
C VAL A 257 4.93 -1.42 -3.26
N PRO A 258 3.71 -1.38 -3.80
CA PRO A 258 3.46 -1.06 -5.20
C PRO A 258 3.24 0.43 -5.41
N ILE A 259 3.47 0.87 -6.64
CA ILE A 259 2.82 2.03 -7.24
C ILE A 259 1.97 1.52 -8.39
N THR A 260 0.68 1.81 -8.35
CA THR A 260 -0.25 1.44 -9.41
C THR A 260 -0.16 2.41 -10.58
N GLY A 261 -0.07 1.86 -11.78
CA GLY A 261 0.00 2.61 -13.02
C GLY A 261 -0.37 1.73 -14.22
N ASN A 262 0.14 2.04 -15.39
CA ASN A 262 -0.01 1.18 -16.59
C ASN A 262 0.66 -0.19 -16.43
N ARG A 263 1.57 -0.31 -15.49
CA ARG A 263 2.15 -1.54 -14.96
C ARG A 263 2.41 -1.36 -13.47
N ASP A 264 2.43 -2.44 -12.72
CA ASP A 264 2.81 -2.37 -11.32
C ASP A 264 4.31 -2.12 -11.19
N LEU A 265 4.65 -1.05 -10.50
CA LEU A 265 6.01 -0.76 -10.08
C LEU A 265 6.14 -1.22 -8.62
N TRP A 266 7.13 -2.04 -8.35
CA TRP A 266 7.39 -2.56 -7.01
C TRP A 266 8.62 -1.91 -6.41
N TYR A 267 8.54 -1.62 -5.12
CA TYR A 267 9.61 -0.99 -4.37
C TYR A 267 9.86 -1.74 -3.07
N LEU A 268 11.12 -1.95 -2.75
CA LEU A 268 11.56 -2.45 -1.45
C LEU A 268 11.90 -1.26 -0.55
N LYS A 269 11.28 -1.20 0.63
CA LYS A 269 11.62 -0.23 1.68
C LYS A 269 13.00 -0.53 2.26
N LYS A 270 13.84 0.49 2.38
CA LYS A 270 15.09 0.43 3.12
C LYS A 270 14.86 0.42 4.62
N ASP A 271 15.79 -0.17 5.34
CA ASP A 271 15.92 0.01 6.79
C ASP A 271 16.68 1.32 7.04
N VAL A 272 15.98 2.30 7.53
CA VAL A 272 16.51 3.65 7.79
C VAL A 272 16.18 4.02 9.23
N ALA A 273 17.20 4.37 9.99
CA ALA A 273 17.04 4.82 11.38
C ALA A 273 16.03 5.98 11.50
N ASN A 274 15.30 6.00 12.61
CA ASN A 274 14.29 7.03 12.93
C ASN A 274 13.10 7.12 11.94
N ASN A 275 12.81 6.05 11.20
CA ASN A 275 11.61 5.95 10.38
C ASN A 275 10.47 5.26 11.15
N ALA A 276 9.83 5.99 12.07
CA ALA A 276 8.77 5.46 12.93
C ALA A 276 7.59 4.84 12.15
N PRO A 277 7.11 5.40 11.00
CA PRO A 277 6.05 4.78 10.22
C PRO A 277 6.49 3.59 9.34
N ALA A 278 7.75 3.14 9.40
CA ALA A 278 8.27 2.08 8.50
C ALA A 278 7.45 0.78 8.57
N GLU A 279 6.92 0.45 9.74
CA GLU A 279 6.08 -0.73 10.01
C GLU A 279 4.63 -0.59 9.49
N ARG A 280 4.23 0.61 9.05
CA ARG A 280 2.88 0.87 8.54
C ARG A 280 2.77 0.53 7.06
N HIS A 281 1.61 0.00 6.66
CA HIS A 281 1.27 -0.20 5.25
C HIS A 281 0.87 1.13 4.59
N GLY A 282 1.08 1.21 3.27
CA GLY A 282 0.71 2.40 2.50
C GLY A 282 -0.76 2.81 2.66
N LEU A 283 -1.69 1.86 2.79
CA LEU A 283 -3.10 2.14 3.01
C LEU A 283 -3.35 2.96 4.29
N THR A 284 -2.80 2.53 5.42
CA THR A 284 -3.00 3.21 6.70
C THR A 284 -2.32 4.58 6.72
N VAL A 285 -1.15 4.69 6.10
CA VAL A 285 -0.41 5.95 5.96
C VAL A 285 -1.17 6.95 5.10
N VAL A 286 -1.65 6.53 3.93
CA VAL A 286 -2.40 7.39 2.99
C VAL A 286 -3.74 7.82 3.60
N PHE A 287 -4.46 6.90 4.28
CA PHE A 287 -5.69 7.23 4.99
C PHE A 287 -5.46 8.32 6.06
N ALA A 288 -4.44 8.14 6.91
CA ALA A 288 -4.15 9.06 8.00
C ALA A 288 -3.66 10.42 7.49
N ALA A 289 -2.83 10.45 6.47
CA ALA A 289 -2.37 11.69 5.85
C ALA A 289 -3.53 12.45 5.19
N MET A 290 -4.42 11.76 4.46
CA MET A 290 -5.60 12.39 3.84
C MET A 290 -6.58 12.93 4.90
N HIS A 291 -6.75 12.23 6.03
CA HIS A 291 -7.52 12.74 7.16
C HIS A 291 -6.97 14.09 7.64
N ARG A 292 -5.64 14.20 7.85
CA ARG A 292 -5.05 15.47 8.29
C ARG A 292 -5.26 16.59 7.26
N PHE A 293 -5.06 16.34 5.99
CA PHE A 293 -5.36 17.32 4.95
C PHE A 293 -6.84 17.72 4.94
N SER A 294 -7.75 16.79 5.20
CA SER A 294 -9.19 17.10 5.30
C SER A 294 -9.52 17.99 6.50
N GLU A 295 -8.82 17.84 7.63
CA GLU A 295 -8.96 18.72 8.78
C GLU A 295 -8.41 20.13 8.48
N LEU A 296 -7.23 20.20 7.84
CA LEU A 296 -6.64 21.48 7.42
C LEU A 296 -7.56 22.24 6.46
N SER A 297 -8.09 21.55 5.45
CA SER A 297 -9.04 22.13 4.49
C SER A 297 -10.29 22.69 5.18
N ARG A 298 -10.76 22.06 6.24
CA ARG A 298 -12.04 22.38 6.90
C ARG A 298 -11.87 23.36 8.07
N TYR A 299 -10.85 23.18 8.89
CA TYR A 299 -10.71 23.89 10.18
C TYR A 299 -9.57 24.90 10.19
N ASP A 300 -8.61 24.82 9.27
CA ASP A 300 -7.50 25.76 9.15
C ASP A 300 -7.18 26.05 7.67
N PRO A 301 -8.13 26.60 6.88
CA PRO A 301 -7.90 26.87 5.46
C PRO A 301 -6.75 27.85 5.22
N SER A 302 -6.54 28.82 6.14
CA SER A 302 -5.40 29.74 6.06
C SER A 302 -4.07 29.03 6.28
N GLY A 303 -4.00 28.10 7.24
CA GLY A 303 -2.82 27.24 7.44
C GLY A 303 -2.57 26.36 6.24
N PHE A 304 -3.62 25.77 5.67
CA PHE A 304 -3.50 24.96 4.48
C PHE A 304 -3.03 25.77 3.27
N GLY A 305 -3.56 26.97 3.08
CA GLY A 305 -3.07 27.91 2.06
C GLY A 305 -1.58 28.23 2.20
N ARG A 306 -1.08 28.41 3.44
CA ARG A 306 0.36 28.61 3.67
C ARG A 306 1.20 27.39 3.26
N HIS A 307 0.72 26.17 3.47
CA HIS A 307 1.40 24.96 2.98
C HIS A 307 1.45 24.92 1.44
N LEU A 308 0.35 25.26 0.79
CA LEU A 308 0.25 25.28 -0.68
C LEU A 308 1.02 26.44 -1.33
N CYS A 309 1.24 27.54 -0.62
CA CYS A 309 2.12 28.64 -1.10
C CYS A 309 3.61 28.39 -0.79
N GLY A 310 3.93 27.35 0.00
CA GLY A 310 5.29 27.05 0.43
C GLY A 310 6.02 26.05 -0.47
N SER A 311 7.23 25.67 -0.04
CA SER A 311 8.09 24.70 -0.73
C SER A 311 7.50 23.29 -0.83
N ALA A 312 6.49 22.97 0.00
CA ALA A 312 5.82 21.67 -0.01
C ALA A 312 4.64 21.59 -0.99
N ASN A 313 4.34 22.65 -1.74
CA ASN A 313 3.20 22.71 -2.66
C ASN A 313 3.17 21.50 -3.60
N TRP A 314 4.24 21.26 -4.34
CA TRP A 314 4.30 20.15 -5.28
C TRP A 314 4.05 18.80 -4.60
N LEU A 315 4.68 18.55 -3.46
CA LEU A 315 4.49 17.30 -2.69
C LEU A 315 3.03 17.10 -2.28
N ILE A 316 2.38 18.16 -1.79
CA ILE A 316 0.99 18.11 -1.32
C ILE A 316 0.05 17.91 -2.50
N SER A 317 0.25 18.65 -3.59
CA SER A 317 -0.58 18.54 -4.79
C SER A 317 -0.49 17.15 -5.42
N GLU A 318 0.71 16.61 -5.59
CA GLU A 318 0.94 15.23 -6.06
C GLU A 318 0.25 14.20 -5.16
N PHE A 319 0.33 14.38 -3.83
CA PHE A 319 -0.33 13.47 -2.90
C PHE A 319 -1.85 13.51 -3.08
N ILE A 320 -2.47 14.70 -3.09
CA ILE A 320 -3.92 14.85 -3.18
C ILE A 320 -4.43 14.32 -4.53
N GLU A 321 -3.73 14.62 -5.62
CA GLU A 321 -4.12 14.22 -6.97
C GLU A 321 -4.07 12.69 -7.17
N HIS A 322 -3.02 12.04 -6.68
CA HIS A 322 -2.79 10.63 -6.97
C HIS A 322 -3.23 9.66 -5.87
N ALA A 323 -3.47 10.14 -4.64
CA ALA A 323 -3.81 9.27 -3.51
C ALA A 323 -5.07 8.44 -3.75
N SER A 324 -6.08 9.01 -4.43
CA SER A 324 -7.34 8.30 -4.70
C SER A 324 -7.10 7.06 -5.55
N ASP A 325 -6.38 7.19 -6.64
CA ASP A 325 -6.10 6.08 -7.55
C ASP A 325 -5.32 4.96 -6.87
N GLN A 326 -4.30 5.32 -6.07
CA GLN A 326 -3.45 4.36 -5.36
C GLN A 326 -4.22 3.65 -4.23
N PHE A 327 -4.98 4.41 -3.46
CA PHE A 327 -5.74 3.88 -2.32
C PHE A 327 -6.88 2.97 -2.77
N ILE A 328 -7.66 3.41 -3.74
CA ILE A 328 -8.84 2.67 -4.23
C ILE A 328 -8.44 1.40 -4.97
N ASP A 329 -7.38 1.44 -5.79
CA ASP A 329 -6.86 0.24 -6.45
C ASP A 329 -6.41 -0.83 -5.43
N GLN A 330 -5.73 -0.40 -4.36
CA GLN A 330 -5.31 -1.31 -3.30
C GLN A 330 -6.52 -1.86 -2.52
N ILE A 331 -7.50 -1.02 -2.15
CA ILE A 331 -8.74 -1.47 -1.46
C ILE A 331 -9.56 -2.41 -2.35
N ALA A 332 -9.66 -2.12 -3.65
CA ALA A 332 -10.34 -3.00 -4.61
C ALA A 332 -9.68 -4.39 -4.63
N SER A 333 -8.35 -4.42 -4.62
CA SER A 333 -7.58 -5.68 -4.55
C SER A 333 -7.80 -6.41 -3.23
N GLU A 334 -7.88 -5.69 -2.09
CA GLU A 334 -8.19 -6.29 -0.78
C GLU A 334 -9.62 -6.85 -0.71
N ILE A 335 -10.60 -6.16 -1.30
CA ILE A 335 -12.01 -6.61 -1.33
C ILE A 335 -12.15 -7.88 -2.16
N THR A 336 -11.59 -7.90 -3.35
CA THR A 336 -11.88 -8.94 -4.34
C THR A 336 -10.86 -10.07 -4.37
N GLY A 337 -9.64 -9.84 -3.93
CA GLY A 337 -8.50 -10.74 -4.10
C GLY A 337 -7.83 -10.65 -5.47
N PHE A 338 -8.36 -9.85 -6.40
CA PHE A 338 -7.81 -9.69 -7.76
C PHE A 338 -6.80 -8.55 -7.83
N GLN A 339 -5.93 -8.59 -8.84
CA GLN A 339 -5.10 -7.46 -9.23
C GLN A 339 -5.78 -6.68 -10.36
N PHE A 340 -5.65 -5.35 -10.31
CA PHE A 340 -6.16 -4.48 -11.36
C PHE A 340 -5.00 -3.88 -12.13
N TRP A 341 -5.06 -3.96 -13.47
CA TRP A 341 -4.12 -3.31 -14.38
C TRP A 341 -4.89 -2.35 -15.28
N ARG A 342 -4.32 -1.18 -15.50
CA ARG A 342 -4.89 -0.21 -16.43
C ARG A 342 -4.42 -0.56 -17.84
N PRO A 343 -5.34 -0.77 -18.82
CA PRO A 343 -4.94 -0.94 -20.19
C PRO A 343 -4.19 0.29 -20.69
N ARG A 344 -3.15 0.08 -21.51
CA ARG A 344 -2.50 1.17 -22.20
C ARG A 344 -3.46 1.65 -23.31
N ILE A 345 -4.13 2.76 -23.08
CA ILE A 345 -4.80 3.48 -24.15
C ILE A 345 -3.70 4.32 -24.81
N ARG A 346 -3.41 4.06 -26.08
CA ARG A 346 -2.64 5.00 -26.88
C ARG A 346 -3.54 6.23 -27.06
N SER A 347 -3.18 7.34 -26.41
CA SER A 347 -3.75 8.65 -26.72
C SER A 347 -3.29 9.11 -28.08
#